data_dd62e4754b04c986495af2ef728ab3db
#
_entry.id   dd62e4754b04c986495af2ef728ab3db
#
_cell.length_a   1.000
_cell.length_b   1.000
_cell.length_c   1.000
_cell.angle_alpha   90.00
_cell.angle_beta   90.00
_cell.angle_gamma   90.00
#
_symmetry.space_group_name_H-M   'P 1'
#
loop_
_entity.id
_entity.type
_entity.pdbx_description
1 polymer ?
#
loop_
_entity_poly.entity_id
_entity_poly.type
_entity_poly.pdbx_seq_one_letter_code
_entity_poly.pdbx_strand_id
1 'polypeptide(L)'
;YLLLMSLETPATTVVRDLLGRPLGSLRVSVIDRCDLRCQYCMPEEHYAWLPKEDLLGFDEIERAVDTFCQLGVRSVRLTGGEPLLRADLPALVARIAALPLVEDLALTTNATQLAGHAEALQAGGLQRVTVSLDSLRPERFLQLARRDVHAQVIEGIRAAAAVGFDALKINSVVMRDFNDDELVDLLEFGRAVGAEVRF
;
A
#
# COMPACT_ATOMS: atom_id res chain seq x y z
N TYR A 1 -40.12 22.30 27.37
CA TYR A 1 -40.05 21.20 26.36
C TYR A 1 -38.94 21.56 25.37
N LEU A 2 -37.74 21.05 25.61
CA LEU A 2 -36.65 21.10 24.60
C LEU A 2 -36.90 19.97 23.59
N LEU A 3 -37.20 20.32 22.37
CA LEU A 3 -37.19 19.40 21.23
C LEU A 3 -35.70 19.07 20.94
N LEU A 4 -35.26 17.87 21.32
CA LEU A 4 -34.03 17.28 20.80
C LEU A 4 -34.28 16.96 19.32
N MET A 5 -33.87 17.85 18.43
CA MET A 5 -33.74 17.51 17.00
C MET A 5 -32.60 16.51 16.89
N SER A 6 -32.94 15.25 16.69
CA SER A 6 -32.01 14.23 16.25
C SER A 6 -31.43 14.69 14.91
N LEU A 7 -30.15 15.03 14.89
CA LEU A 7 -29.39 15.18 13.67
C LEU A 7 -29.29 13.78 13.05
N GLU A 8 -30.22 13.46 12.17
CA GLU A 8 -30.10 12.28 11.32
C GLU A 8 -28.83 12.45 10.49
N THR A 9 -27.85 11.60 10.71
CA THR A 9 -26.67 11.51 9.86
C THR A 9 -27.16 11.24 8.43
N PRO A 10 -26.81 12.04 7.44
CA PRO A 10 -27.30 11.82 6.07
C PRO A 10 -26.91 10.40 5.65
N ALA A 11 -27.88 9.64 5.18
CA ALA A 11 -27.67 8.27 4.69
C ALA A 11 -26.58 8.32 3.61
N THR A 12 -25.48 7.61 3.85
CA THR A 12 -24.35 7.53 2.90
C THR A 12 -24.87 6.99 1.58
N THR A 13 -24.84 7.79 0.53
CA THR A 13 -25.26 7.37 -0.81
C THR A 13 -24.21 6.42 -1.39
N VAL A 14 -24.49 5.13 -1.35
CA VAL A 14 -23.61 4.12 -1.96
C VAL A 14 -23.73 4.18 -3.48
N VAL A 15 -22.69 4.69 -4.14
CA VAL A 15 -22.60 4.69 -5.61
C VAL A 15 -22.39 3.26 -6.11
N ARG A 16 -23.12 2.87 -7.15
CA ARG A 16 -23.02 1.55 -7.78
C ARG A 16 -22.77 1.70 -9.28
N ASP A 17 -22.04 0.75 -9.84
CA ASP A 17 -21.86 0.64 -11.28
C ASP A 17 -23.11 0.00 -11.98
N LEU A 18 -23.05 -0.10 -13.30
CA LEU A 18 -24.13 -0.70 -14.10
C LEU A 18 -24.41 -2.18 -13.78
N LEU A 19 -23.48 -2.86 -13.11
CA LEU A 19 -23.64 -4.25 -12.64
C LEU A 19 -24.09 -4.34 -11.19
N GLY A 20 -24.42 -3.19 -10.56
CA GLY A 20 -24.86 -3.11 -9.17
C GLY A 20 -23.73 -3.24 -8.13
N ARG A 21 -22.44 -3.25 -8.54
CA ARG A 21 -21.31 -3.36 -7.61
C ARG A 21 -21.09 -2.02 -6.90
N PRO A 22 -20.92 -2.01 -5.57
CA PRO A 22 -20.71 -0.78 -4.83
C PRO A 22 -19.31 -0.22 -5.04
N LEU A 23 -19.16 1.11 -4.95
CA LEU A 23 -17.87 1.78 -4.83
C LEU A 23 -17.32 1.54 -3.41
N GLY A 24 -16.61 0.42 -3.20
CA GLY A 24 -16.19 -0.04 -1.87
C GLY A 24 -14.72 0.24 -1.54
N SER A 25 -13.86 0.46 -2.54
CA SER A 25 -12.42 0.63 -2.33
C SER A 25 -11.84 1.76 -3.17
N LEU A 26 -10.83 2.43 -2.59
CA LEU A 26 -10.06 3.52 -3.22
C LEU A 26 -8.57 3.21 -3.17
N ARG A 27 -7.88 3.40 -4.29
CA ARG A 27 -6.41 3.40 -4.34
C ARG A 27 -5.93 4.84 -4.53
N VAL A 28 -5.01 5.26 -3.66
CA VAL A 28 -4.44 6.61 -3.68
C VAL A 28 -2.94 6.51 -3.96
N SER A 29 -2.52 7.05 -5.10
CA SER A 29 -1.08 7.23 -5.38
C SER A 29 -0.62 8.50 -4.69
N VAL A 30 0.28 8.37 -3.72
CA VAL A 30 0.77 9.50 -2.91
C VAL A 30 2.04 10.15 -3.48
N ILE A 31 2.69 9.46 -4.42
CA ILE A 31 3.92 9.89 -5.09
C ILE A 31 4.09 9.12 -6.40
N ASP A 32 4.68 9.75 -7.40
CA ASP A 32 4.99 9.14 -8.70
C ASP A 32 6.36 8.44 -8.73
N ARG A 33 7.28 8.80 -7.82
CA ARG A 33 8.67 8.31 -7.77
C ARG A 33 8.75 6.91 -7.18
N CYS A 34 9.70 6.13 -7.68
CA CYS A 34 10.09 4.83 -7.15
C CYS A 34 11.61 4.72 -7.12
N ASP A 35 12.17 4.03 -6.16
CA ASP A 35 13.59 3.72 -6.04
C ASP A 35 14.01 2.45 -6.83
N LEU A 36 13.05 1.62 -7.22
CA LEU A 36 13.28 0.47 -8.11
C LEU A 36 13.04 0.81 -9.58
N ARG A 37 13.56 -0.06 -10.48
CA ARG A 37 13.39 0.03 -11.94
C ARG A 37 12.94 -1.32 -12.48
N CYS A 38 11.83 -1.83 -11.92
CA CYS A 38 11.30 -3.13 -12.32
C CYS A 38 10.97 -3.15 -13.80
N GLN A 39 11.44 -4.20 -14.51
CA GLN A 39 11.37 -4.30 -15.95
C GLN A 39 9.94 -4.24 -16.51
N TYR A 40 8.96 -4.71 -15.75
CA TYR A 40 7.55 -4.74 -16.15
C TYR A 40 6.74 -3.51 -15.68
N CYS A 41 7.35 -2.61 -14.87
CA CYS A 41 6.65 -1.45 -14.29
C CYS A 41 7.30 -0.12 -14.71
N MET A 42 8.58 0.06 -14.41
CA MET A 42 9.34 1.27 -14.69
C MET A 42 10.68 0.90 -15.33
N PRO A 43 10.70 0.42 -16.61
CA PRO A 43 11.89 -0.12 -17.23
C PRO A 43 12.93 0.92 -17.63
N GLU A 44 12.54 2.20 -17.75
CA GLU A 44 13.44 3.27 -18.16
C GLU A 44 14.37 3.69 -17.01
N GLU A 45 15.55 4.17 -17.33
CA GLU A 45 16.48 4.69 -16.33
C GLU A 45 16.10 6.09 -15.86
N HIS A 46 15.56 6.89 -16.76
CA HIS A 46 15.20 8.28 -16.51
C HIS A 46 13.71 8.52 -16.68
N TYR A 47 13.11 9.15 -15.68
CA TYR A 47 11.71 9.57 -15.68
C TYR A 47 11.61 11.07 -15.40
N ALA A 48 10.72 11.76 -16.10
CA ALA A 48 10.30 13.09 -15.73
C ALA A 48 9.25 12.99 -14.61
N TRP A 49 9.68 13.25 -13.37
CA TRP A 49 8.79 13.23 -12.20
C TRP A 49 8.01 14.53 -12.10
N LEU A 50 6.83 14.47 -11.52
CA LEU A 50 6.08 15.67 -11.19
C LEU A 50 6.91 16.57 -10.26
N PRO A 51 6.88 17.90 -10.46
CA PRO A 51 7.35 18.84 -9.47
C PRO A 51 6.69 18.60 -8.11
N LYS A 52 7.41 18.90 -7.01
CA LYS A 52 6.87 18.64 -5.67
C LYS A 52 5.58 19.42 -5.39
N GLU A 53 5.47 20.60 -5.97
CA GLU A 53 4.32 21.49 -5.89
C GLU A 53 3.07 20.97 -6.61
N ASP A 54 3.24 20.06 -7.58
CA ASP A 54 2.14 19.44 -8.32
C ASP A 54 1.62 18.15 -7.65
N LEU A 55 2.31 17.67 -6.61
CA LEU A 55 1.82 16.56 -5.81
C LEU A 55 0.78 17.07 -4.82
N LEU A 56 -0.34 16.36 -4.72
CA LEU A 56 -1.38 16.67 -3.72
C LEU A 56 -0.78 16.74 -2.31
N GLY A 57 -1.14 17.79 -1.58
CA GLY A 57 -0.84 17.91 -0.15
C GLY A 57 -1.67 16.93 0.69
N PHE A 58 -1.30 16.74 1.95
CA PHE A 58 -2.02 15.81 2.83
C PHE A 58 -3.46 16.24 3.09
N ASP A 59 -3.72 17.55 3.16
CA ASP A 59 -5.08 18.10 3.30
C ASP A 59 -5.96 17.79 2.09
N GLU A 60 -5.38 17.80 0.90
CA GLU A 60 -6.09 17.49 -0.34
C GLU A 60 -6.37 15.99 -0.45
N ILE A 61 -5.39 15.14 -0.11
CA ILE A 61 -5.56 13.69 -0.09
C ILE A 61 -6.62 13.29 0.92
N GLU A 62 -6.57 13.80 2.15
CA GLU A 62 -7.55 13.54 3.19
C GLU A 62 -8.96 13.94 2.76
N ARG A 63 -9.12 15.15 2.20
CA ARG A 63 -10.40 15.62 1.67
C ARG A 63 -10.93 14.75 0.53
N ALA A 64 -10.04 14.31 -0.38
CA ALA A 64 -10.42 13.40 -1.44
C ALA A 64 -10.89 12.06 -0.89
N VAL A 65 -10.14 11.46 0.07
CA VAL A 65 -10.51 10.21 0.71
C VAL A 65 -11.87 10.34 1.42
N ASP A 66 -12.07 11.38 2.23
CA ASP A 66 -13.34 11.62 2.92
C ASP A 66 -14.51 11.74 1.94
N THR A 67 -14.33 12.48 0.85
CA THR A 67 -15.36 12.61 -0.21
C THR A 67 -15.72 11.24 -0.80
N PHE A 68 -14.74 10.40 -1.11
CA PHE A 68 -15.01 9.06 -1.62
C PHE A 68 -15.66 8.16 -0.57
N CYS A 69 -15.31 8.32 0.72
CA CYS A 69 -15.98 7.60 1.80
C CYS A 69 -17.46 7.95 1.92
N GLN A 70 -17.83 9.22 1.71
CA GLN A 70 -19.23 9.66 1.65
C GLN A 70 -19.99 9.05 0.45
N LEU A 71 -19.29 8.65 -0.62
CA LEU A 71 -19.86 7.94 -1.77
C LEU A 71 -19.91 6.41 -1.60
N GLY A 72 -19.41 5.86 -0.48
CA GLY A 72 -19.52 4.45 -0.15
C GLY A 72 -18.19 3.70 0.00
N VAL A 73 -17.03 4.35 -0.22
CA VAL A 73 -15.73 3.73 0.03
C VAL A 73 -15.55 3.45 1.53
N ARG A 74 -15.00 2.29 1.86
CA ARG A 74 -14.65 1.87 3.23
C ARG A 74 -13.22 1.35 3.32
N SER A 75 -12.65 0.89 2.21
CA SER A 75 -11.27 0.39 2.14
C SER A 75 -10.40 1.35 1.35
N VAL A 76 -9.33 1.83 1.95
CA VAL A 76 -8.36 2.74 1.34
C VAL A 76 -7.01 2.04 1.23
N ARG A 77 -6.38 2.14 0.05
CA ARG A 77 -5.04 1.61 -0.18
C ARG A 77 -4.11 2.71 -0.65
N LEU A 78 -3.10 2.99 0.14
CA LEU A 78 -2.02 3.88 -0.24
C LEU A 78 -1.02 3.13 -1.13
N THR A 79 -0.59 3.80 -2.17
CA THR A 79 0.35 3.31 -3.17
C THR A 79 1.08 4.51 -3.80
N GLY A 80 1.73 4.30 -4.95
CA GLY A 80 2.42 5.36 -5.67
C GLY A 80 3.33 4.73 -6.71
N GLY A 81 4.48 5.36 -6.98
CA GLY A 81 5.67 4.64 -7.35
C GLY A 81 6.07 3.77 -6.15
N GLU A 82 6.86 4.34 -5.22
CA GLU A 82 7.06 3.75 -3.89
C GLU A 82 6.55 4.73 -2.82
N PRO A 83 5.46 4.40 -2.10
CA PRO A 83 4.84 5.32 -1.16
C PRO A 83 5.75 5.70 0.01
N LEU A 84 6.68 4.81 0.43
CA LEU A 84 7.62 5.10 1.52
C LEU A 84 8.65 6.19 1.19
N LEU A 85 8.74 6.60 -0.08
CA LEU A 85 9.52 7.79 -0.49
C LEU A 85 8.79 9.11 -0.22
N ARG A 86 7.48 9.06 0.09
CA ARG A 86 6.73 10.27 0.48
C ARG A 86 7.13 10.66 1.91
N ALA A 87 7.73 11.84 2.05
CA ALA A 87 8.08 12.36 3.37
C ALA A 87 6.84 12.40 4.30
N ASP A 88 7.03 12.05 5.55
CA ASP A 88 6.01 12.08 6.59
C ASP A 88 4.78 11.20 6.30
N LEU A 89 4.93 10.12 5.51
CA LEU A 89 3.83 9.20 5.20
C LEU A 89 3.08 8.68 6.44
N PRO A 90 3.72 8.36 7.59
CA PRO A 90 3.01 7.97 8.80
C PRO A 90 2.02 9.03 9.30
N ALA A 91 2.30 10.31 9.12
CA ALA A 91 1.36 11.38 9.48
C ALA A 91 0.12 11.38 8.57
N LEU A 92 0.28 11.14 7.26
CA LEU A 92 -0.84 10.96 6.34
C LEU A 92 -1.67 9.72 6.70
N VAL A 93 -1.01 8.60 7.06
CA VAL A 93 -1.68 7.37 7.52
C VAL A 93 -2.54 7.68 8.74
N ALA A 94 -2.02 8.38 9.75
CA ALA A 94 -2.76 8.73 10.96
C ALA A 94 -3.98 9.61 10.65
N ARG A 95 -3.86 10.55 9.73
CA ARG A 95 -4.98 11.41 9.29
C ARG A 95 -6.09 10.62 8.62
N ILE A 96 -5.73 9.72 7.69
CA ILE A 96 -6.70 8.87 6.98
C ILE A 96 -7.35 7.86 7.93
N ALA A 97 -6.57 7.25 8.83
CA ALA A 97 -7.09 6.31 9.84
C ALA A 97 -8.08 6.97 10.81
N ALA A 98 -7.97 8.28 11.05
CA ALA A 98 -8.89 9.04 11.89
C ALA A 98 -10.23 9.36 11.21
N LEU A 99 -10.37 9.16 9.90
CA LEU A 99 -11.63 9.39 9.17
C LEU A 99 -12.68 8.34 9.58
N PRO A 100 -13.86 8.75 10.04
CA PRO A 100 -14.82 7.85 10.68
C PRO A 100 -15.42 6.78 9.76
N LEU A 101 -15.32 6.96 8.44
CA LEU A 101 -15.85 6.05 7.45
C LEU A 101 -14.78 5.13 6.84
N VAL A 102 -13.50 5.28 7.18
CA VAL A 102 -12.43 4.37 6.76
C VAL A 102 -12.40 3.18 7.72
N GLU A 103 -12.76 2.02 7.21
CA GLU A 103 -12.80 0.76 7.99
C GLU A 103 -11.53 -0.07 7.78
N ASP A 104 -10.85 0.11 6.65
CA ASP A 104 -9.70 -0.67 6.25
C ASP A 104 -8.67 0.20 5.53
N LEU A 105 -7.49 0.35 6.14
CA LEU A 105 -6.38 1.12 5.60
C LEU A 105 -5.18 0.20 5.32
N ALA A 106 -4.76 0.19 4.07
CA ALA A 106 -3.69 -0.68 3.58
C ALA A 106 -2.61 0.10 2.83
N LEU A 107 -1.40 -0.43 2.82
CA LEU A 107 -0.25 0.05 2.04
C LEU A 107 0.21 -1.03 1.05
N THR A 108 0.61 -0.62 -0.16
CA THR A 108 1.38 -1.47 -1.07
C THR A 108 2.75 -0.84 -1.29
N THR A 109 3.81 -1.60 -1.05
CA THR A 109 5.20 -1.13 -1.05
C THR A 109 6.15 -2.18 -1.62
N ASN A 110 7.31 -1.74 -2.11
CA ASN A 110 8.43 -2.62 -2.44
C ASN A 110 9.29 -3.00 -1.22
N ALA A 111 8.96 -2.45 -0.05
CA ALA A 111 9.57 -2.69 1.26
C ALA A 111 11.03 -2.27 1.43
N THR A 112 11.67 -1.60 0.48
CA THR A 112 13.08 -1.15 0.61
C THR A 112 13.32 -0.29 1.85
N GLN A 113 12.32 0.49 2.27
CA GLN A 113 12.38 1.37 3.44
C GLN A 113 11.45 0.94 4.59
N LEU A 114 10.76 -0.20 4.44
CA LEU A 114 9.72 -0.61 5.38
C LEU A 114 10.24 -0.87 6.79
N ALA A 115 11.46 -1.40 6.94
CA ALA A 115 12.07 -1.64 8.24
C ALA A 115 12.13 -0.39 9.13
N GLY A 116 12.46 0.77 8.52
CA GLY A 116 12.52 2.04 9.25
C GLY A 116 11.17 2.73 9.48
N HIS A 117 10.08 2.24 8.87
CA HIS A 117 8.78 2.88 8.92
C HIS A 117 7.67 2.03 9.56
N ALA A 118 7.88 0.72 9.70
CA ALA A 118 6.83 -0.23 10.08
C ALA A 118 6.13 0.13 11.40
N GLU A 119 6.89 0.44 12.45
CA GLU A 119 6.34 0.82 13.77
C GLU A 119 5.52 2.12 13.68
N ALA A 120 6.05 3.15 13.01
CA ALA A 120 5.36 4.43 12.88
C ALA A 120 4.09 4.32 12.03
N LEU A 121 4.09 3.50 11.00
CA LEU A 121 2.91 3.23 10.17
C LEU A 121 1.83 2.50 10.98
N GLN A 122 2.20 1.47 11.73
CA GLN A 122 1.27 0.72 12.58
C GLN A 122 0.70 1.62 13.69
N ALA A 123 1.54 2.39 14.37
CA ALA A 123 1.11 3.35 15.39
C ALA A 123 0.18 4.45 14.81
N GLY A 124 0.36 4.80 13.54
CA GLY A 124 -0.53 5.71 12.78
C GLY A 124 -1.87 5.09 12.39
N GLY A 125 -2.09 3.80 12.63
CA GLY A 125 -3.36 3.12 12.33
C GLY A 125 -3.38 2.39 10.99
N LEU A 126 -2.21 2.15 10.37
CA LEU A 126 -2.14 1.26 9.20
C LEU A 126 -2.44 -0.18 9.62
N GLN A 127 -3.43 -0.81 8.99
CA GLN A 127 -3.88 -2.14 9.36
C GLN A 127 -3.21 -3.24 8.52
N ARG A 128 -2.99 -3.01 7.23
CA ARG A 128 -2.51 -4.05 6.33
C ARG A 128 -1.37 -3.57 5.44
N VAL A 129 -0.39 -4.44 5.25
CA VAL A 129 0.73 -4.21 4.33
C VAL A 129 0.75 -5.28 3.25
N THR A 130 0.94 -4.86 2.02
CA THR A 130 1.23 -5.74 0.89
C THR A 130 2.61 -5.38 0.36
N VAL A 131 3.51 -6.35 0.34
CA VAL A 131 4.86 -6.20 -0.18
C VAL A 131 4.96 -6.86 -1.55
N SER A 132 5.58 -6.18 -2.50
CA SER A 132 5.93 -6.76 -3.80
C SER A 132 7.30 -7.43 -3.69
N LEU A 133 7.35 -8.76 -3.86
CA LEU A 133 8.59 -9.54 -3.85
C LEU A 133 8.49 -10.68 -4.88
N ASP A 134 9.22 -10.57 -5.98
CA ASP A 134 9.12 -11.51 -7.10
C ASP A 134 10.11 -12.67 -7.02
N SER A 135 11.16 -12.55 -6.18
CA SER A 135 12.19 -13.59 -6.04
C SER A 135 12.86 -13.51 -4.68
N LEU A 136 13.18 -14.65 -4.11
CA LEU A 136 14.01 -14.81 -2.91
C LEU A 136 15.52 -14.90 -3.25
N ARG A 137 15.86 -14.98 -4.53
CA ARG A 137 17.25 -15.05 -5.00
C ARG A 137 17.77 -13.65 -5.34
N PRO A 138 18.82 -13.15 -4.65
CA PRO A 138 19.32 -11.79 -4.83
C PRO A 138 19.67 -11.44 -6.27
N GLU A 139 20.25 -12.37 -7.01
CA GLU A 139 20.64 -12.19 -8.40
C GLU A 139 19.43 -12.02 -9.35
N ARG A 140 18.35 -12.77 -9.11
CA ARG A 140 17.10 -12.62 -9.88
C ARG A 140 16.36 -11.35 -9.51
N PHE A 141 16.33 -11.02 -8.21
CA PHE A 141 15.77 -9.75 -7.74
C PHE A 141 16.50 -8.57 -8.39
N LEU A 142 17.85 -8.58 -8.38
CA LEU A 142 18.66 -7.55 -9.03
C LEU A 142 18.34 -7.45 -10.53
N GLN A 143 18.18 -8.57 -11.21
CA GLN A 143 17.84 -8.60 -12.63
C GLN A 143 16.48 -7.96 -12.90
N LEU A 144 15.47 -8.24 -12.06
CA LEU A 144 14.11 -7.69 -12.21
C LEU A 144 13.99 -6.23 -11.78
N ALA A 145 14.46 -5.92 -10.59
CA ALA A 145 14.30 -4.62 -9.95
C ALA A 145 15.39 -3.61 -10.34
N ARG A 146 16.48 -4.09 -10.95
CA ARG A 146 17.66 -3.31 -11.37
C ARG A 146 18.29 -2.50 -10.24
N ARG A 147 18.16 -2.97 -9.01
CA ARG A 147 18.75 -2.38 -7.79
C ARG A 147 19.15 -3.50 -6.83
N ASP A 148 20.33 -3.37 -6.26
CA ASP A 148 20.87 -4.34 -5.29
C ASP A 148 20.38 -3.97 -3.88
N VAL A 149 19.11 -4.23 -3.63
CA VAL A 149 18.43 -3.92 -2.36
C VAL A 149 17.59 -5.09 -1.81
N HIS A 150 17.85 -6.30 -2.30
CA HIS A 150 17.10 -7.50 -1.89
C HIS A 150 17.14 -7.71 -0.37
N ALA A 151 18.30 -7.53 0.27
CA ALA A 151 18.45 -7.68 1.72
C ALA A 151 17.55 -6.71 2.50
N GLN A 152 17.45 -5.44 2.05
CA GLN A 152 16.58 -4.43 2.66
C GLN A 152 15.10 -4.80 2.52
N VAL A 153 14.69 -5.38 1.39
CA VAL A 153 13.31 -5.84 1.19
C VAL A 153 12.97 -6.98 2.14
N ILE A 154 13.86 -7.98 2.29
CA ILE A 154 13.67 -9.09 3.23
C ILE A 154 13.64 -8.59 4.68
N GLU A 155 14.51 -7.65 5.05
CA GLU A 155 14.50 -7.00 6.36
C GLU A 155 13.18 -6.25 6.59
N GLY A 156 12.70 -5.49 5.61
CA GLY A 156 11.42 -4.79 5.67
C GLY A 156 10.23 -5.72 5.89
N ILE A 157 10.19 -6.87 5.23
CA ILE A 157 9.16 -7.90 5.44
C ILE A 157 9.21 -8.45 6.86
N ARG A 158 10.42 -8.76 7.37
CA ARG A 158 10.60 -9.26 8.74
C ARG A 158 10.21 -8.23 9.79
N ALA A 159 10.56 -6.97 9.58
CA ALA A 159 10.16 -5.87 10.45
C ALA A 159 8.62 -5.72 10.48
N ALA A 160 7.96 -5.76 9.32
CA ALA A 160 6.50 -5.72 9.25
C ALA A 160 5.85 -6.92 9.98
N ALA A 161 6.42 -8.12 9.85
CA ALA A 161 5.95 -9.30 10.57
C ALA A 161 6.10 -9.15 12.09
N ALA A 162 7.20 -8.56 12.56
CA ALA A 162 7.48 -8.34 13.99
C ALA A 162 6.56 -7.29 14.62
N VAL A 163 6.20 -6.25 13.87
CA VAL A 163 5.28 -5.20 14.31
C VAL A 163 3.85 -5.72 14.49
N GLY A 164 3.43 -6.70 13.69
CA GLY A 164 2.13 -7.36 13.84
C GLY A 164 0.98 -6.55 13.26
N PHE A 165 1.05 -6.20 11.97
CA PHE A 165 -0.12 -5.69 11.24
C PHE A 165 -1.23 -6.76 11.19
N ASP A 166 -2.49 -6.33 11.07
CA ASP A 166 -3.65 -7.25 10.98
C ASP A 166 -3.51 -8.24 9.81
N ALA A 167 -2.86 -7.83 8.71
CA ALA A 167 -2.46 -8.72 7.65
C ALA A 167 -1.20 -8.24 6.93
N LEU A 168 -0.26 -9.16 6.74
CA LEU A 168 0.89 -9.02 5.86
C LEU A 168 0.70 -9.89 4.63
N LYS A 169 0.91 -9.33 3.44
CA LYS A 169 0.80 -10.03 2.16
C LYS A 169 2.06 -9.84 1.34
N ILE A 170 2.43 -10.87 0.60
CA ILE A 170 3.49 -10.85 -0.39
C ILE A 170 2.85 -11.11 -1.75
N ASN A 171 2.96 -10.16 -2.66
CA ASN A 171 2.55 -10.35 -4.04
C ASN A 171 3.78 -10.62 -4.90
N SER A 172 3.74 -11.66 -5.71
CA SER A 172 4.82 -12.05 -6.62
C SER A 172 4.30 -12.18 -8.04
N VAL A 173 4.93 -11.50 -8.97
CA VAL A 173 4.69 -11.69 -10.40
C VAL A 173 5.49 -12.90 -10.86
N VAL A 174 4.79 -13.98 -11.21
CA VAL A 174 5.42 -15.21 -11.69
C VAL A 174 5.66 -15.14 -13.18
N MET A 175 6.89 -15.38 -13.57
CA MET A 175 7.32 -15.41 -14.96
C MET A 175 7.91 -16.78 -15.28
N ARG A 176 7.36 -17.42 -16.35
CA ARG A 176 7.80 -18.72 -16.79
C ARG A 176 9.29 -18.72 -17.13
N ASP A 177 9.98 -19.79 -16.77
CA ASP A 177 11.42 -20.00 -17.00
C ASP A 177 12.33 -18.95 -16.34
N PHE A 178 11.77 -18.14 -15.40
CA PHE A 178 12.54 -17.12 -14.70
C PHE A 178 12.49 -17.28 -13.15
N ASN A 179 11.30 -17.30 -12.56
CA ASN A 179 11.11 -17.44 -11.11
C ASN A 179 9.99 -18.43 -10.74
N ASP A 180 9.43 -19.15 -11.70
CA ASP A 180 8.40 -20.16 -11.49
C ASP A 180 8.89 -21.39 -10.72
N ASP A 181 10.20 -21.59 -10.62
CA ASP A 181 10.83 -22.58 -9.76
C ASP A 181 10.92 -22.15 -8.27
N GLU A 182 10.61 -20.88 -7.95
CA GLU A 182 10.63 -20.34 -6.57
C GLU A 182 9.25 -20.34 -5.88
N LEU A 183 8.18 -20.85 -6.52
CA LEU A 183 6.83 -20.80 -5.96
C LEU A 183 6.71 -21.43 -4.59
N VAL A 184 7.34 -22.60 -4.39
CA VAL A 184 7.34 -23.29 -3.10
C VAL A 184 8.16 -22.52 -2.07
N ASP A 185 9.35 -22.07 -2.45
CA ASP A 185 10.22 -21.28 -1.56
C ASP A 185 9.54 -20.01 -1.08
N LEU A 186 8.83 -19.29 -2.00
CA LEU A 186 8.05 -18.09 -1.66
C LEU A 186 6.89 -18.40 -0.70
N LEU A 187 6.18 -19.52 -0.89
CA LEU A 187 5.12 -19.96 0.04
C LEU A 187 5.69 -20.32 1.42
N GLU A 188 6.83 -21.03 1.47
CA GLU A 188 7.49 -21.38 2.72
C GLU A 188 8.01 -20.12 3.45
N PHE A 189 8.61 -19.19 2.72
CA PHE A 189 9.01 -17.90 3.27
C PHE A 189 7.82 -17.12 3.83
N GLY A 190 6.72 -17.00 3.05
CA GLY A 190 5.50 -16.36 3.50
C GLY A 190 4.96 -16.99 4.79
N ARG A 191 4.90 -18.33 4.84
CA ARG A 191 4.50 -19.07 6.05
C ARG A 191 5.40 -18.77 7.24
N ALA A 192 6.71 -18.71 7.03
CA ALA A 192 7.69 -18.46 8.10
C ALA A 192 7.57 -17.05 8.71
N VAL A 193 7.13 -16.05 7.91
CA VAL A 193 6.92 -14.67 8.37
C VAL A 193 5.46 -14.35 8.66
N GLY A 194 4.55 -15.32 8.59
CA GLY A 194 3.11 -15.10 8.83
C GLY A 194 2.40 -14.28 7.74
N ALA A 195 2.91 -14.30 6.51
CA ALA A 195 2.36 -13.57 5.38
C ALA A 195 1.54 -14.46 4.44
N GLU A 196 0.45 -13.93 3.89
CA GLU A 196 -0.28 -14.52 2.76
C GLU A 196 0.49 -14.25 1.47
N VAL A 197 0.86 -15.28 0.72
CA VAL A 197 1.51 -15.15 -0.60
C VAL A 197 0.47 -15.22 -1.70
N ARG A 198 0.60 -14.34 -2.68
CA ARG A 198 -0.27 -14.25 -3.87
C ARG A 198 0.58 -14.21 -5.14
N PHE A 199 0.18 -15.01 -6.10
CA PHE A 199 0.78 -15.08 -7.43
C PHE A 199 -0.14 -14.50 -8.49
#